data_803bede9111931375535ec1f02ef1270
#
_entry.id   803bede9111931375535ec1f02ef1270
#
_cell.length_a   1.000
_cell.length_b   1.000
_cell.length_c   1.000
_cell.angle_alpha   90.00
_cell.angle_beta   90.00
_cell.angle_gamma   90.00
#
_symmetry.space_group_name_H-M   'P 1'
#
loop_
_entity.id
_entity.type
_entity.pdbx_description
1 polymer ?
#
loop_
_entity_poly.entity_id
_entity_poly.type
_entity_poly.pdbx_seq_one_letter_code
_entity_poly.pdbx_strand_id
1 'polypeptide(L)'
;MIYLSDIRDWLKSISNAEHYYIGKLDNKQDRSIGVYSLKQSGTPTRAIGGESTYDTISVSLLIHYTDNARETEEFARRLYETLYGIKNVEIKEHKIYIIELLTEEPIDVGTDDKGVYEQVIEVKFYYERK
;
A
#
# COMPACT_ATOMS: atom_id res chain seq x y z
N MET A 1 -8.11 -15.26 -1.91
CA MET A 1 -8.19 -13.98 -1.18
C MET A 1 -6.79 -13.44 -0.91
N ILE A 2 -6.59 -12.14 -1.10
CA ILE A 2 -5.31 -11.50 -0.82
C ILE A 2 -5.34 -10.89 0.57
N TYR A 3 -4.31 -11.16 1.36
CA TYR A 3 -4.17 -10.65 2.73
C TYR A 3 -3.10 -9.56 2.80
N LEU A 4 -3.06 -8.85 3.92
CA LEU A 4 -2.05 -7.79 4.12
C LEU A 4 -0.62 -8.33 4.01
N SER A 5 -0.39 -9.56 4.46
CA SER A 5 0.93 -10.18 4.35
C SER A 5 1.35 -10.41 2.90
N ASP A 6 0.38 -10.68 2.04
CA ASP A 6 0.65 -10.87 0.61
C ASP A 6 1.06 -9.55 -0.02
N ILE A 7 0.39 -8.46 0.35
CA ILE A 7 0.74 -7.11 -0.12
C ILE A 7 2.14 -6.73 0.38
N ARG A 8 2.42 -6.98 1.67
CA ARG A 8 3.74 -6.70 2.24
C ARG A 8 4.84 -7.42 1.46
N ASP A 9 4.66 -8.69 1.19
CA ASP A 9 5.67 -9.48 0.49
C ASP A 9 5.84 -9.04 -0.95
N TRP A 10 4.75 -8.67 -1.61
CA TRP A 10 4.80 -8.14 -2.96
C TRP A 10 5.53 -6.79 -3.01
N LEU A 11 5.33 -5.93 -2.01
CA LEU A 11 6.02 -4.63 -1.95
C LEU A 11 7.54 -4.79 -1.92
N LYS A 12 8.04 -5.87 -1.35
CA LYS A 12 9.47 -6.15 -1.35
C LYS A 12 10.05 -6.31 -2.75
N SER A 13 9.21 -6.72 -3.70
CA SER A 13 9.65 -6.94 -5.08
C SER A 13 9.64 -5.66 -5.91
N ILE A 14 8.93 -4.63 -5.48
CA ILE A 14 8.78 -3.39 -6.26
C ILE A 14 9.36 -2.17 -5.57
N SER A 15 9.88 -2.32 -4.38
CA SER A 15 10.42 -1.21 -3.61
C SER A 15 11.68 -1.65 -2.88
N ASN A 16 12.31 -0.74 -2.18
CA ASN A 16 13.68 -0.84 -1.71
C ASN A 16 13.79 -0.32 -0.26
N ALA A 17 12.77 -0.56 0.54
CA ALA A 17 12.84 -0.26 1.96
C ALA A 17 13.64 -1.34 2.69
N GLU A 18 14.10 -1.04 3.88
CA GLU A 18 14.87 -2.01 4.67
C GLU A 18 13.99 -2.93 5.50
N HIS A 19 12.81 -2.43 5.91
CA HIS A 19 11.90 -3.20 6.76
C HIS A 19 10.46 -3.08 6.27
N TYR A 20 9.71 -4.18 6.38
CA TYR A 20 8.32 -4.23 5.96
C TYR A 20 7.49 -4.88 7.07
N TYR A 21 6.42 -4.21 7.48
CA TYR A 21 5.58 -4.64 8.59
C TYR A 21 4.12 -4.72 8.18
N ILE A 22 3.35 -5.48 8.97
CA ILE A 22 1.89 -5.51 8.84
C ILE A 22 1.31 -4.85 10.09
N GLY A 23 0.43 -3.89 9.88
CA GLY A 23 -0.22 -3.20 10.97
C GLY A 23 0.78 -2.42 11.80
N LYS A 24 0.71 -2.58 13.11
CA LYS A 24 1.51 -1.79 14.04
C LYS A 24 3.00 -1.93 13.81
N LEU A 25 3.70 -0.80 13.70
CA LEU A 25 5.15 -0.76 13.63
C LEU A 25 5.73 -0.86 15.04
N ASP A 26 6.06 -2.07 15.43
CA ASP A 26 6.77 -2.26 16.69
C ASP A 26 8.24 -1.91 16.45
N ASN A 27 8.86 -1.20 17.39
CA ASN A 27 10.27 -0.81 17.31
C ASN A 27 10.61 0.03 16.07
N LYS A 28 9.73 0.90 15.69
CA LYS A 28 9.86 1.87 14.58
C LYS A 28 11.26 2.04 14.02
N GLN A 29 11.66 1.14 13.15
CA GLN A 29 12.96 1.24 12.50
C GLN A 29 12.87 2.15 11.28
N ASP A 30 13.97 2.85 10.98
CA ASP A 30 14.03 3.72 9.81
C ASP A 30 13.91 2.90 8.52
N ARG A 31 13.52 3.56 7.45
CA ARG A 31 13.35 2.99 6.11
C ARG A 31 12.41 1.80 6.10
N SER A 32 11.26 2.01 6.74
CA SER A 32 10.22 0.99 6.90
C SER A 32 8.96 1.33 6.12
N ILE A 33 8.24 0.30 5.70
CA ILE A 33 6.89 0.43 5.19
C ILE A 33 5.99 -0.46 6.02
N GLY A 34 4.93 0.12 6.59
CA GLY A 34 3.91 -0.64 7.30
C GLY A 34 2.66 -0.75 6.44
N VAL A 35 2.10 -1.94 6.34
CA VAL A 35 0.88 -2.19 5.56
C VAL A 35 -0.28 -2.31 6.53
N TYR A 36 -1.26 -1.41 6.40
CA TYR A 36 -2.42 -1.35 7.27
C TYR A 36 -3.69 -1.56 6.46
N SER A 37 -4.69 -2.16 7.08
CA SER A 37 -6.00 -2.26 6.47
C SER A 37 -6.62 -0.86 6.38
N LEU A 38 -7.12 -0.50 5.21
CA LEU A 38 -7.83 0.75 5.00
C LEU A 38 -9.31 0.43 4.89
N LYS A 39 -10.08 0.95 5.83
CA LYS A 39 -11.52 0.72 5.87
C LYS A 39 -12.21 1.63 4.87
N GLN A 40 -13.00 1.03 3.99
CA GLN A 40 -13.83 1.80 3.07
C GLN A 40 -15.30 1.60 3.40
N SER A 41 -16.07 2.68 3.37
CA SER A 41 -17.51 2.62 3.60
C SER A 41 -18.22 2.15 2.33
N GLY A 42 -19.40 1.57 2.51
CA GLY A 42 -20.23 1.12 1.42
C GLY A 42 -20.50 -0.37 1.47
N THR A 43 -21.31 -0.82 0.52
CA THR A 43 -21.65 -2.23 0.41
C THR A 43 -20.62 -2.95 -0.47
N PRO A 44 -20.47 -4.27 -0.30
CA PRO A 44 -19.60 -5.03 -1.20
C PRO A 44 -20.10 -4.90 -2.64
N THR A 45 -19.17 -4.75 -3.57
CA THR A 45 -19.49 -4.65 -4.99
C THR A 45 -19.89 -6.04 -5.52
N ARG A 46 -21.00 -6.10 -6.27
CA ARG A 46 -21.47 -7.34 -6.86
C ARG A 46 -21.83 -7.12 -8.32
N ALA A 47 -21.61 -8.15 -9.13
CA ALA A 47 -22.07 -8.15 -10.50
C ALA A 47 -23.59 -8.41 -10.52
N ILE A 48 -24.21 -8.11 -11.65
CA ILE A 48 -25.62 -8.44 -11.88
C ILE A 48 -25.79 -9.95 -11.72
N GLY A 49 -26.82 -10.36 -10.98
CA GLY A 49 -27.04 -11.77 -10.69
C GLY A 49 -26.41 -12.25 -9.40
N GLY A 50 -25.74 -11.36 -8.67
CA GLY A 50 -25.18 -11.67 -7.35
C GLY A 50 -23.80 -12.29 -7.37
N GLU A 51 -23.21 -12.47 -8.55
CA GLU A 51 -21.87 -13.01 -8.68
C GLU A 51 -20.90 -11.90 -9.03
N SER A 52 -19.71 -11.94 -8.41
CA SER A 52 -18.66 -10.99 -8.69
C SER A 52 -17.47 -11.71 -9.31
N THR A 53 -16.89 -11.11 -10.35
CA THR A 53 -15.70 -11.67 -11.00
C THR A 53 -14.41 -11.18 -10.38
N TYR A 54 -14.51 -10.22 -9.46
CA TYR A 54 -13.33 -9.64 -8.81
C TYR A 54 -13.61 -9.38 -7.34
N ASP A 55 -12.53 -9.28 -6.59
CA ASP A 55 -12.55 -8.83 -5.21
C ASP A 55 -11.67 -7.59 -5.08
N THR A 56 -11.78 -6.91 -3.95
CA THR A 56 -10.96 -5.72 -3.69
C THR A 56 -10.30 -5.82 -2.33
N ILE A 57 -9.15 -5.16 -2.20
CA ILE A 57 -8.50 -4.94 -0.91
C ILE A 57 -7.95 -3.53 -0.91
N SER A 58 -8.25 -2.78 0.15
CA SER A 58 -7.76 -1.42 0.32
C SER A 58 -6.76 -1.39 1.47
N VAL A 59 -5.63 -0.76 1.23
CA VAL A 59 -4.55 -0.69 2.22
C VAL A 59 -4.03 0.72 2.34
N SER A 60 -3.51 1.02 3.51
CA SER A 60 -2.77 2.25 3.78
C SER A 60 -1.32 1.84 4.00
N LEU A 61 -0.42 2.45 3.23
CA LEU A 61 1.01 2.19 3.33
C LEU A 61 1.64 3.34 4.11
N LEU A 62 2.10 3.04 5.32
CA LEU A 62 2.79 4.04 6.13
C LEU A 62 4.29 3.95 5.84
N ILE A 63 4.81 5.00 5.26
CA ILE A 63 6.24 5.11 4.97
C ILE A 63 6.88 5.86 6.13
N HIS A 64 7.64 5.14 6.93
CA HIS A 64 8.38 5.66 8.08
C HIS A 64 9.85 5.59 7.68
N TYR A 65 10.38 6.71 7.17
CA TYR A 65 11.64 6.61 6.44
C TYR A 65 12.85 7.07 7.25
N THR A 66 13.19 8.36 7.20
CA THR A 66 14.36 8.89 7.93
C THR A 66 14.03 10.24 8.55
N ASP A 67 14.99 10.81 9.25
CA ASP A 67 14.85 12.15 9.82
C ASP A 67 15.13 13.25 8.79
N ASN A 68 15.23 12.88 7.52
CA ASN A 68 15.43 13.81 6.40
C ASN A 68 14.13 13.92 5.61
N ALA A 69 13.53 15.10 5.63
CA ALA A 69 12.23 15.33 4.98
C ALA A 69 12.27 15.05 3.48
N ARG A 70 13.30 15.53 2.79
CA ARG A 70 13.42 15.36 1.35
C ARG A 70 13.60 13.90 0.96
N GLU A 71 14.43 13.18 1.69
CA GLU A 71 14.68 11.77 1.43
C GLU A 71 13.41 10.95 1.58
N THR A 72 12.61 11.25 2.60
CA THR A 72 11.33 10.59 2.84
C THR A 72 10.35 10.91 1.72
N GLU A 73 10.26 12.17 1.31
CA GLU A 73 9.39 12.58 0.22
C GLU A 73 9.79 11.92 -1.10
N GLU A 74 11.07 11.87 -1.40
CA GLU A 74 11.56 11.24 -2.63
C GLU A 74 11.23 9.75 -2.67
N PHE A 75 11.40 9.06 -1.55
CA PHE A 75 11.07 7.64 -1.46
C PHE A 75 9.56 7.42 -1.66
N ALA A 76 8.74 8.22 -0.98
CA ALA A 76 7.28 8.09 -1.07
C ALA A 76 6.79 8.35 -2.49
N ARG A 77 7.31 9.39 -3.14
CA ARG A 77 6.92 9.70 -4.52
C ARG A 77 7.38 8.64 -5.50
N ARG A 78 8.55 8.06 -5.29
CA ARG A 78 9.05 6.99 -6.13
C ARG A 78 8.16 5.75 -6.02
N LEU A 79 7.75 5.40 -4.81
CA LEU A 79 6.84 4.29 -4.61
C LEU A 79 5.48 4.58 -5.23
N TYR A 80 4.97 5.79 -5.06
CA TYR A 80 3.70 6.22 -5.64
C TYR A 80 3.73 6.08 -7.17
N GLU A 81 4.79 6.57 -7.81
CA GLU A 81 4.94 6.49 -9.26
C GLU A 81 5.07 5.05 -9.74
N THR A 82 5.76 4.20 -8.98
CA THR A 82 5.86 2.78 -9.29
C THR A 82 4.47 2.13 -9.27
N LEU A 83 3.68 2.42 -8.24
CA LEU A 83 2.33 1.88 -8.13
C LEU A 83 1.42 2.39 -9.24
N TYR A 84 1.58 3.65 -9.61
CA TYR A 84 0.79 4.27 -10.68
C TYR A 84 1.04 3.62 -12.04
N GLY A 85 2.30 3.30 -12.32
CA GLY A 85 2.70 2.79 -13.63
C GLY A 85 2.66 1.27 -13.78
N ILE A 86 2.42 0.55 -12.72
CA ILE A 86 2.55 -0.91 -12.75
C ILE A 86 1.34 -1.54 -13.44
N LYS A 87 1.60 -2.55 -14.29
CA LYS A 87 0.57 -3.26 -15.05
C LYS A 87 0.90 -4.73 -15.13
N ASN A 88 -0.13 -5.56 -15.33
CA ASN A 88 0.02 -6.99 -15.59
C ASN A 88 0.78 -7.71 -14.48
N VAL A 89 0.40 -7.43 -13.24
CA VAL A 89 1.03 -8.07 -12.09
C VAL A 89 0.11 -9.10 -11.46
N GLU A 90 0.71 -10.02 -10.74
CA GLU A 90 0.00 -10.99 -9.93
C GLU A 90 0.49 -10.87 -8.50
N ILE A 91 -0.42 -11.02 -7.56
CA ILE A 91 -0.10 -11.11 -6.14
C ILE A 91 -0.71 -12.41 -5.64
N LYS A 92 0.14 -13.30 -5.14
CA LYS A 92 -0.28 -14.62 -4.66
C LYS A 92 -1.18 -15.34 -5.69
N GLU A 93 -0.73 -15.38 -6.94
CA GLU A 93 -1.43 -16.05 -8.05
C GLU A 93 -2.76 -15.42 -8.44
N HIS A 94 -3.14 -14.29 -7.86
CA HIS A 94 -4.29 -13.52 -8.29
C HIS A 94 -3.85 -12.45 -9.27
N LYS A 95 -4.50 -12.40 -10.41
CA LYS A 95 -4.26 -11.34 -11.38
C LYS A 95 -4.80 -10.02 -10.83
N ILE A 96 -4.01 -8.98 -10.89
CA ILE A 96 -4.43 -7.65 -10.47
C ILE A 96 -4.96 -6.90 -11.68
N TYR A 97 -6.24 -6.51 -11.61
CA TYR A 97 -6.87 -5.78 -12.71
C TYR A 97 -6.56 -4.29 -12.67
N ILE A 98 -6.67 -3.70 -11.50
CA ILE A 98 -6.47 -2.26 -11.31
C ILE A 98 -5.81 -2.02 -9.97
N ILE A 99 -4.84 -1.13 -9.96
CA ILE A 99 -4.29 -0.56 -8.73
C ILE A 99 -4.71 0.90 -8.71
N GLU A 100 -5.63 1.23 -7.82
CA GLU A 100 -6.19 2.57 -7.73
C GLU A 100 -5.57 3.32 -6.58
N LEU A 101 -4.86 4.41 -6.88
CA LEU A 101 -4.32 5.32 -5.87
C LEU A 101 -5.46 6.23 -5.43
N LEU A 102 -5.69 6.32 -4.14
CA LEU A 102 -6.88 7.00 -3.60
C LEU A 102 -6.66 8.49 -3.35
N THR A 103 -5.42 8.96 -3.49
CA THR A 103 -5.08 10.38 -3.41
C THR A 103 -4.19 10.76 -4.58
N GLU A 104 -4.11 12.04 -4.90
CA GLU A 104 -3.30 12.52 -6.03
C GLU A 104 -1.81 12.43 -5.77
N GLU A 105 -1.42 12.38 -4.51
CA GLU A 105 -0.02 12.29 -4.11
C GLU A 105 0.07 11.64 -2.73
N PRO A 106 1.28 11.24 -2.30
CA PRO A 106 1.44 10.75 -0.93
C PRO A 106 1.02 11.80 0.08
N ILE A 107 0.45 11.35 1.20
CA ILE A 107 -0.05 12.22 2.25
C ILE A 107 1.06 12.45 3.27
N ASP A 108 1.46 13.70 3.47
CA ASP A 108 2.43 14.06 4.49
C ASP A 108 1.73 14.06 5.85
N VAL A 109 2.18 13.20 6.76
CA VAL A 109 1.62 13.10 8.10
C VAL A 109 2.58 13.62 9.18
N GLY A 110 3.67 14.26 8.76
CA GLY A 110 4.61 14.88 9.69
C GLY A 110 5.68 13.92 10.17
N THR A 111 6.04 14.04 11.44
CA THR A 111 7.07 13.21 12.05
C THR A 111 6.52 12.44 13.23
N ASP A 112 7.21 11.36 13.60
CA ASP A 112 6.91 10.67 14.85
C ASP A 112 7.57 11.42 16.02
N ASP A 113 7.49 10.86 17.21
CA ASP A 113 8.04 11.48 18.42
C ASP A 113 9.57 11.50 18.45
N LYS A 114 10.22 10.80 17.53
CA LYS A 114 11.68 10.78 17.40
C LYS A 114 12.19 11.61 16.24
N GLY A 115 11.30 12.32 15.54
CA GLY A 115 11.66 13.17 14.43
C GLY A 115 11.81 12.48 13.09
N VAL A 116 11.37 11.24 12.97
CA VAL A 116 11.41 10.52 11.69
C VAL A 116 10.18 10.92 10.87
N TYR A 117 10.41 11.34 9.63
CA TYR A 117 9.34 11.78 8.75
C TYR A 117 8.54 10.61 8.20
N GLU A 118 7.24 10.83 8.09
CA GLU A 118 6.30 9.80 7.65
C GLU A 118 5.39 10.33 6.56
N GLN A 119 5.07 9.45 5.60
CA GLN A 119 4.06 9.73 4.58
C GLN A 119 3.20 8.50 4.39
N VAL A 120 1.98 8.71 3.88
CA VAL A 120 1.01 7.64 3.70
C VAL A 120 0.59 7.57 2.24
N ILE A 121 0.52 6.37 1.70
CA ILE A 121 -0.07 6.12 0.38
C ILE A 121 -1.26 5.21 0.59
N GLU A 122 -2.43 5.66 0.15
CA GLU A 122 -3.65 4.85 0.23
C GLU A 122 -3.95 4.28 -1.14
N VAL A 123 -4.16 2.97 -1.21
CA VAL A 123 -4.28 2.27 -2.47
C VAL A 123 -5.31 1.15 -2.37
N LYS A 124 -6.03 0.94 -3.47
CA LYS A 124 -7.04 -0.10 -3.58
C LYS A 124 -6.69 -1.02 -4.74
N PHE A 125 -6.69 -2.32 -4.47
CA PHE A 125 -6.41 -3.32 -5.48
C PHE A 125 -7.69 -4.02 -5.88
N TYR A 126 -7.89 -4.16 -7.19
CA TYR A 126 -8.98 -4.93 -7.77
C TYR A 126 -8.34 -6.18 -8.37
N TYR A 127 -8.73 -7.34 -7.89
CA TYR A 127 -8.04 -8.56 -8.29
C TYR A 127 -9.01 -9.68 -8.63
N GLU A 128 -8.48 -10.63 -9.36
CA GLU A 128 -9.22 -11.81 -9.82
C GLU A 128 -9.72 -12.63 -8.64
N ARG A 129 -10.99 -12.95 -8.67
CA ARG A 129 -11.60 -13.83 -7.68
C ARG A 129 -11.36 -15.27 -8.10
N LYS A 130 -10.85 -16.08 -7.20
CA LYS A 130 -10.67 -17.50 -7.42
C LYS A 130 -11.50 -18.33 -6.49
#